data_17a443e67995dda8af7f2638cebf465b
#
_entry.id   17a443e67995dda8af7f2638cebf465b
#
_cell.length_a   1.000
_cell.length_b   1.000
_cell.length_c   1.000
_cell.angle_alpha   90.00
_cell.angle_beta   90.00
_cell.angle_gamma   90.00
#
_symmetry.space_group_name_H-M   'P 1'
#
loop_
_entity.id
_entity.type
_entity.pdbx_description
1 polymer ?
#
loop_
_entity_poly.entity_id
_entity_poly.type
_entity_poly.pdbx_seq_one_letter_code
_entity_poly.pdbx_strand_id
1 'polypeptide(L)'
;AYETHLLSYVPGMMNTIVSNVPGPPVPLYLAGARLTGIFSASVLLDHMGLNITLFTFRDRVDFGVHADPDLVSDPWAIADAIPAELAELMASSDLGTPRPVEDAFGIASRV
;
A
#
# COMPACT_ATOMS: atom_id res chain seq x y z
N ALA A 1 28.03 -6.41 1.08
CA ALA A 1 27.20 -6.09 -0.09
C ALA A 1 26.99 -7.38 -0.87
N TYR A 2 25.86 -8.00 -0.70
CA TYR A 2 25.45 -9.12 -1.54
C TYR A 2 24.71 -8.56 -2.76
N GLU A 3 25.47 -8.26 -3.80
CA GLU A 3 24.91 -8.00 -5.10
C GLU A 3 24.49 -9.33 -5.72
N THR A 4 23.27 -9.74 -5.44
CA THR A 4 22.68 -10.85 -6.17
C THR A 4 22.10 -10.33 -7.48
N HIS A 5 22.97 -10.13 -8.48
CA HIS A 5 22.56 -9.88 -9.86
C HIS A 5 21.89 -11.10 -10.51
N LEU A 6 21.57 -12.14 -9.75
CA LEU A 6 20.95 -13.35 -10.27
C LEU A 6 19.53 -13.08 -10.82
N LEU A 7 18.79 -12.11 -10.21
CA LEU A 7 17.45 -11.73 -10.66
C LEU A 7 17.47 -10.88 -11.94
N SER A 8 18.61 -10.25 -12.24
CA SER A 8 18.74 -9.45 -13.47
C SER A 8 18.81 -10.30 -14.75
N TYR A 9 19.06 -11.60 -14.60
CA TYR A 9 19.13 -12.53 -15.73
C TYR A 9 17.84 -13.31 -15.98
N VAL A 10 16.81 -13.12 -15.14
CA VAL A 10 15.49 -13.76 -15.32
C VAL A 10 14.49 -12.69 -15.75
N PRO A 11 14.30 -12.49 -17.05
CA PRO A 11 13.40 -11.46 -17.53
C PRO A 11 11.95 -11.79 -17.16
N GLY A 12 11.29 -10.86 -16.48
CA GLY A 12 9.83 -10.79 -16.49
C GLY A 12 9.07 -11.72 -15.55
N MET A 13 9.67 -12.23 -14.48
CA MET A 13 8.91 -13.05 -13.53
C MET A 13 7.92 -12.25 -12.68
N MET A 14 8.25 -11.00 -12.33
CA MET A 14 7.37 -10.13 -11.53
C MET A 14 7.61 -8.68 -11.91
N ASN A 15 6.53 -7.94 -12.18
CA ASN A 15 6.58 -6.51 -12.47
C ASN A 15 6.12 -5.66 -11.29
N THR A 16 5.31 -6.25 -10.41
CA THR A 16 4.76 -5.59 -9.23
C THR A 16 4.49 -6.61 -8.14
N ILE A 17 4.47 -6.15 -6.91
CA ILE A 17 4.01 -6.92 -5.76
C ILE A 17 2.79 -6.22 -5.16
N VAL A 18 1.75 -7.00 -4.91
CA VAL A 18 0.62 -6.61 -4.07
C VAL A 18 0.59 -7.54 -2.87
N SER A 19 0.80 -6.99 -1.69
CA SER A 19 0.95 -7.74 -0.45
C SER A 19 -0.09 -7.29 0.57
N ASN A 20 -0.66 -8.24 1.29
CA ASN A 20 -1.57 -7.97 2.41
C ASN A 20 -0.95 -8.49 3.71
N VAL A 21 -0.71 -7.58 4.64
CA VAL A 21 -0.15 -7.91 5.96
C VAL A 21 -1.24 -7.73 7.01
N PRO A 22 -1.72 -8.82 7.64
CA PRO A 22 -2.68 -8.71 8.72
C PRO A 22 -2.04 -8.12 9.97
N GLY A 23 -2.63 -7.06 10.49
CA GLY A 23 -2.25 -6.48 11.76
C GLY A 23 -3.05 -7.03 12.94
N PRO A 24 -2.70 -6.66 14.18
CA PRO A 24 -3.38 -7.14 15.36
C PRO A 24 -4.83 -6.62 15.42
N PRO A 25 -5.79 -7.46 15.86
CA PRO A 25 -7.19 -7.08 15.94
C PRO A 25 -7.53 -6.25 17.18
N VAL A 26 -6.54 -5.93 18.00
CA VAL A 26 -6.69 -5.23 19.28
C VAL A 26 -6.11 -3.82 19.22
N PRO A 27 -6.61 -2.87 20.04
CA PRO A 27 -6.00 -1.57 20.14
C PRO A 27 -4.56 -1.65 20.64
N LEU A 28 -3.68 -0.86 20.04
CA LEU A 28 -2.29 -0.75 20.48
C LEU A 28 -2.02 0.66 21.02
N TYR A 29 -1.12 0.71 21.99
CA TYR A 29 -0.71 1.95 22.65
C TYR A 29 0.81 2.02 22.74
N LEU A 30 1.36 3.19 22.51
CA LEU A 30 2.78 3.48 22.72
C LEU A 30 2.90 4.67 23.67
N ALA A 31 3.54 4.47 24.81
CA ALA A 31 3.72 5.50 25.84
C ALA A 31 2.41 6.23 26.23
N GLY A 32 1.30 5.49 26.33
CA GLY A 32 -0.02 6.02 26.65
C GLY A 32 -0.79 6.61 25.45
N ALA A 33 -0.17 6.79 24.31
CA ALA A 33 -0.82 7.25 23.10
C ALA A 33 -1.40 6.06 22.30
N ARG A 34 -2.65 6.20 21.87
CA ARG A 34 -3.31 5.19 21.08
C ARG A 34 -2.83 5.22 19.64
N LEU A 35 -2.49 4.05 19.12
CA LEU A 35 -2.18 3.88 17.71
C LEU A 35 -3.44 4.03 16.86
N THR A 36 -3.43 4.94 15.90
CA THR A 36 -4.58 5.24 15.04
C THR A 36 -4.47 4.64 13.64
N GLY A 37 -3.26 4.34 13.17
CA GLY A 37 -3.02 3.74 11.86
C GLY A 37 -1.61 3.19 11.75
N ILE A 38 -1.42 2.27 10.82
CA ILE A 38 -0.12 1.68 10.49
C ILE A 38 0.07 1.78 8.98
N PHE A 39 1.08 2.51 8.56
CA PHE A 39 1.42 2.65 7.15
C PHE A 39 2.65 1.81 6.84
N SER A 40 2.50 0.94 5.86
CA SER A 40 3.60 0.11 5.43
C SER A 40 4.51 0.85 4.46
N ALA A 41 5.80 0.69 4.65
CA ALA A 41 6.80 1.02 3.67
C ALA A 41 7.48 -0.28 3.21
N SER A 42 7.54 -0.47 1.90
CA SER A 42 8.15 -1.64 1.31
C SER A 42 9.28 -1.24 0.38
N VAL A 43 10.11 -2.20 0.04
CA VAL A 43 11.22 -1.99 -0.88
C VAL A 43 10.80 -2.31 -2.32
N LEU A 44 11.40 -1.61 -3.26
CA LEU A 44 11.37 -1.96 -4.68
C LEU A 44 12.58 -2.85 -4.97
N LEU A 45 12.34 -3.99 -5.59
CA LEU A 45 13.39 -4.88 -6.07
C LEU A 45 13.80 -4.50 -7.48
N ASP A 46 14.96 -5.00 -7.92
CA ASP A 46 15.42 -4.82 -9.28
C ASP A 46 14.36 -5.30 -10.29
N HIS A 47 14.12 -4.52 -11.33
CA HIS A 47 13.10 -4.74 -12.36
C HIS A 47 11.64 -4.64 -11.88
N MET A 48 11.42 -4.05 -10.71
CA MET A 48 10.10 -3.85 -10.12
C MET A 48 9.83 -2.37 -9.90
N GLY A 49 8.91 -1.81 -10.66
CA GLY A 49 8.59 -0.38 -10.61
C GLY A 49 7.51 0.01 -9.62
N LEU A 50 6.79 -0.97 -9.05
CA LEU A 50 5.63 -0.72 -8.21
C LEU A 50 5.49 -1.79 -7.12
N ASN A 51 5.24 -1.34 -5.90
CA ASN A 51 4.86 -2.19 -4.77
C ASN A 51 3.66 -1.58 -4.06
N ILE A 52 2.62 -2.37 -3.87
CA ILE A 52 1.43 -1.98 -3.11
C ILE A 52 1.31 -2.92 -1.92
N THR A 53 1.42 -2.38 -0.73
CA THR A 53 1.29 -3.16 0.50
C THR A 53 0.11 -2.65 1.31
N LEU A 54 -0.77 -3.58 1.66
CA LEU A 54 -1.91 -3.34 2.52
C LEU A 54 -1.56 -3.76 3.94
N PHE A 55 -1.96 -2.96 4.90
CA PHE A 55 -1.88 -3.31 6.31
C PHE A 55 -3.28 -3.23 6.94
N THR A 56 -3.77 -4.36 7.43
CA THR A 56 -5.06 -4.41 8.12
C THR A 56 -4.85 -4.16 9.60
N PHE A 57 -5.50 -3.15 10.13
CA PHE A 57 -5.47 -2.84 11.56
C PHE A 57 -6.88 -2.58 12.08
N ARG A 58 -7.40 -3.49 12.88
CA ARG A 58 -8.78 -3.47 13.38
C ARG A 58 -9.79 -3.45 12.23
N ASP A 59 -10.51 -2.34 12.08
CA ASP A 59 -11.58 -2.12 11.10
C ASP A 59 -11.14 -1.24 9.92
N ARG A 60 -9.84 -1.02 9.76
CA ARG A 60 -9.30 -0.22 8.67
C ARG A 60 -8.22 -0.98 7.89
N VAL A 61 -8.06 -0.59 6.66
CA VAL A 61 -7.01 -1.05 5.78
C VAL A 61 -6.22 0.17 5.32
N ASP A 62 -4.95 0.19 5.62
CA ASP A 62 -4.04 1.23 5.19
C ASP A 62 -3.20 0.72 4.02
N PHE A 63 -3.07 1.54 2.98
CA PHE A 63 -2.33 1.20 1.77
C PHE A 63 -1.03 1.99 1.70
N GLY A 64 0.06 1.30 1.42
CA GLY A 64 1.33 1.90 1.04
C GLY A 64 1.61 1.64 -0.44
N VAL A 65 1.73 2.69 -1.22
CA VAL A 65 2.09 2.61 -2.64
C VAL A 65 3.51 3.13 -2.80
N HIS A 66 4.41 2.28 -3.26
CA HIS A 66 5.82 2.60 -3.52
C HIS A 66 6.08 2.43 -5.00
N ALA A 67 6.59 3.45 -5.61
CA ALA A 67 6.81 3.48 -7.04
C ALA A 67 8.18 4.06 -7.39
N ASP A 68 8.80 3.51 -8.41
CA ASP A 68 9.98 4.08 -9.03
C ASP A 68 9.54 5.28 -9.90
N PRO A 69 10.06 6.49 -9.66
CA PRO A 69 9.64 7.68 -10.39
C PRO A 69 9.99 7.63 -11.89
N ASP A 70 10.96 6.83 -12.27
CA ASP A 70 11.36 6.66 -13.66
C ASP A 70 10.42 5.70 -14.42
N LEU A 71 9.70 4.83 -13.71
CA LEU A 71 8.83 3.82 -14.29
C LEU A 71 7.34 4.13 -14.11
N VAL A 72 6.97 4.79 -13.02
CA VAL A 72 5.59 5.16 -12.70
C VAL A 72 5.49 6.67 -12.54
N SER A 73 4.93 7.33 -13.53
CA SER A 73 4.88 8.80 -13.60
C SER A 73 3.94 9.43 -12.57
N ASP A 74 2.86 8.73 -12.20
CA ASP A 74 1.86 9.24 -11.27
C ASP A 74 1.36 8.14 -10.31
N PRO A 75 2.07 7.88 -9.21
CA PRO A 75 1.63 6.93 -8.20
C PRO A 75 0.36 7.40 -7.46
N TRP A 76 0.07 8.70 -7.46
CA TRP A 76 -1.14 9.23 -6.85
C TRP A 76 -2.40 8.81 -7.56
N ALA A 77 -2.35 8.64 -8.88
CA ALA A 77 -3.47 8.12 -9.64
C ALA A 77 -3.87 6.72 -9.15
N ILE A 78 -2.91 5.89 -8.75
CA ILE A 78 -3.16 4.57 -8.17
C ILE A 78 -3.78 4.71 -6.77
N ALA A 79 -3.21 5.56 -5.93
CA ALA A 79 -3.70 5.78 -4.57
C ALA A 79 -5.13 6.34 -4.57
N ASP A 80 -5.44 7.26 -5.46
CA ASP A 80 -6.77 7.86 -5.59
C ASP A 80 -7.81 6.89 -6.18
N ALA A 81 -7.38 5.94 -7.01
CA ALA A 81 -8.27 4.93 -7.58
C ALA A 81 -8.72 3.87 -6.56
N ILE A 82 -7.96 3.59 -5.53
CA ILE A 82 -8.26 2.55 -4.54
C ILE A 82 -9.61 2.79 -3.83
N PRO A 83 -9.89 3.97 -3.24
CA PRO A 83 -11.18 4.20 -2.59
C PRO A 83 -12.35 4.21 -3.58
N ALA A 84 -12.13 4.66 -4.82
CA ALA A 84 -13.16 4.66 -5.85
C ALA A 84 -13.56 3.23 -6.24
N GLU A 85 -12.60 2.36 -6.48
CA GLU A 85 -12.83 0.94 -6.79
C GLU A 85 -13.46 0.19 -5.61
N LEU A 86 -13.04 0.50 -4.38
CA LEU A 86 -13.66 -0.08 -3.19
C LEU A 86 -15.15 0.32 -3.08
N ALA A 87 -15.47 1.58 -3.35
CA ALA A 87 -16.85 2.05 -3.33
C ALA A 87 -17.72 1.32 -4.38
N GLU A 88 -17.18 1.08 -5.56
CA GLU A 88 -17.85 0.32 -6.61
C GLU A 88 -18.08 -1.14 -6.22
N LEU A 89 -17.08 -1.80 -5.65
CA LEU A 89 -17.21 -3.16 -5.12
C LEU A 89 -18.28 -3.25 -4.03
N MET A 90 -18.28 -2.32 -3.10
CA MET A 90 -19.26 -2.30 -2.00
C MET A 90 -20.68 -2.04 -2.53
N ALA A 91 -20.85 -1.17 -3.49
CA ALA A 91 -22.15 -0.91 -4.13
C ALA A 91 -22.68 -2.16 -4.84
N SER A 92 -21.83 -2.95 -5.49
CA SER A 92 -22.21 -4.18 -6.19
C SER A 92 -22.50 -5.36 -5.25
N SER A 93 -22.03 -5.30 -4.00
CA SER A 93 -22.16 -6.39 -3.00
C SER A 93 -23.16 -6.11 -1.90
N ASP A 94 -23.96 -5.04 -1.96
CA ASP A 94 -24.91 -4.59 -0.93
C ASP A 94 -24.30 -4.35 0.47
N LEU A 95 -22.98 -4.13 0.55
CA LEU A 95 -22.28 -3.87 1.82
C LEU A 95 -22.38 -2.41 2.31
N GLY A 96 -23.15 -1.56 1.62
CA GLY A 96 -23.33 -0.15 1.98
C GLY A 96 -22.22 0.75 1.42
N THR A 97 -22.11 1.95 1.97
CA THR A 97 -21.07 2.90 1.57
C THR A 97 -19.81 2.75 2.44
N PRO A 98 -18.62 2.79 1.84
CA PRO A 98 -17.39 2.79 2.62
C PRO A 98 -17.31 4.03 3.51
N ARG A 99 -16.68 3.88 4.67
CA ARG A 99 -16.36 5.05 5.49
C ARG A 99 -15.41 5.97 4.75
N PRO A 100 -15.47 7.30 5.02
CA PRO A 100 -14.54 8.24 4.41
C PRO A 100 -13.08 7.81 4.61
N VAL A 101 -12.30 7.95 3.58
CA VAL A 101 -10.85 7.80 3.66
C VAL A 101 -10.34 8.94 4.55
N GLU A 102 -9.82 8.62 5.71
CA GLU A 102 -9.01 9.59 6.44
C GLU A 102 -7.70 9.74 5.68
N ASP A 103 -7.45 10.96 5.21
CA ASP A 103 -6.16 11.30 4.61
C ASP A 103 -5.08 11.02 5.65
N ALA A 104 -4.53 9.84 5.59
CA ALA A 104 -3.35 9.53 6.34
C ALA A 104 -2.24 10.41 5.80
N PHE A 105 -1.53 11.04 6.69
CA PHE A 105 -0.38 11.87 6.41
C PHE A 105 0.45 11.23 5.31
N GLY A 106 0.28 11.72 4.10
CA GLY A 106 1.15 11.34 3.03
C GLY A 106 2.54 11.80 3.37
N ILE A 107 3.39 10.90 3.86
CA ILE A 107 4.83 11.03 3.64
C ILE A 107 5.04 10.66 2.17
N ALA A 108 4.31 11.30 1.33
CA ALA A 108 4.61 11.32 -0.06
C ALA A 108 5.30 12.65 -0.27
N SER A 109 6.60 12.60 -0.25
CA SER A 109 7.35 13.66 -0.87
C SER A 109 6.95 13.66 -2.35
N ARG A 110 6.10 14.59 -2.73
CA ARG A 110 6.04 15.01 -4.11
C ARG A 110 7.37 15.68 -4.38
N VAL A 111 8.35 14.88 -4.72
CA VAL A 111 9.60 15.37 -5.28
C VAL A 111 9.39 15.58 -6.75
#